data_06eb8261c2ea2ecae3695cdc8fecff7e
#
_entry.id   06eb8261c2ea2ecae3695cdc8fecff7e
#
_cell.length_a   1.000
_cell.length_b   1.000
_cell.length_c   1.000
_cell.angle_alpha   90.00
_cell.angle_beta   90.00
_cell.angle_gamma   90.00
#
_symmetry.space_group_name_H-M   'P 1'
#
loop_
_entity.id
_entity.type
_entity.pdbx_description
1 polymer ?
#
loop_
_entity_poly.entity_id
_entity_poly.type
_entity_poly.pdbx_seq_one_letter_code
_entity_poly.pdbx_strand_id
1 'polypeptide(L)'
;MPQRSPILSVNVADLPWRPSSVAAGVFVKDIAVTDGGEMQLVRFEPGARFPVHRHERPEFLFILEGELVQAGRRMGPGWASVAEAGTIDEDVHSETGCVFVLVDRA
;
A
#
# COMPACT_ATOMS: atom_id res chain seq x y z
N MET A 1 12.76 -28.02 -21.01
CA MET A 1 12.56 -26.62 -21.33
C MET A 1 11.89 -25.92 -20.17
N PRO A 2 12.49 -24.90 -19.61
CA PRO A 2 11.81 -24.18 -18.55
C PRO A 2 10.55 -23.48 -19.09
N GLN A 3 9.48 -23.60 -18.36
CA GLN A 3 8.24 -22.93 -18.68
C GLN A 3 8.35 -21.46 -18.29
N ARG A 4 7.96 -20.58 -19.18
CA ARG A 4 7.87 -19.16 -18.86
C ARG A 4 6.61 -18.91 -18.06
N SER A 5 6.75 -18.15 -16.98
CA SER A 5 5.60 -17.63 -16.27
C SER A 5 4.83 -16.66 -17.17
N PRO A 6 3.51 -16.69 -17.18
CA PRO A 6 2.73 -15.75 -17.97
C PRO A 6 2.94 -14.32 -17.45
N ILE A 7 2.84 -13.37 -18.37
CA ILE A 7 2.72 -11.96 -18.00
C ILE A 7 1.24 -11.72 -17.72
N LEU A 8 0.96 -11.23 -16.50
CA LEU A 8 -0.39 -10.89 -16.08
C LEU A 8 -0.55 -9.38 -16.13
N SER A 9 -1.64 -8.92 -16.73
CA SER A 9 -1.92 -7.51 -16.86
C SER A 9 -3.35 -7.21 -16.44
N VAL A 10 -3.52 -6.14 -15.67
CA VAL A 10 -4.85 -5.68 -15.27
C VAL A 10 -4.93 -4.17 -15.43
N ASN A 11 -6.13 -3.69 -15.72
CA ASN A 11 -6.42 -2.27 -15.62
C ASN A 11 -6.98 -2.02 -14.23
N VAL A 12 -6.27 -1.26 -13.43
CA VAL A 12 -6.63 -1.03 -12.02
C VAL A 12 -8.00 -0.34 -11.89
N ALA A 13 -8.39 0.44 -12.90
CA ALA A 13 -9.72 1.06 -12.90
C ALA A 13 -10.86 0.04 -12.90
N ASP A 14 -10.62 -1.16 -13.43
CA ASP A 14 -11.62 -2.22 -13.50
C ASP A 14 -11.71 -3.06 -12.22
N LEU A 15 -10.79 -2.85 -11.28
CA LEU A 15 -10.77 -3.59 -10.03
C LEU A 15 -11.66 -2.95 -8.97
N PRO A 16 -12.35 -3.74 -8.16
CA PRO A 16 -13.17 -3.19 -7.09
C PRO A 16 -12.32 -2.74 -5.91
N TRP A 17 -12.77 -1.69 -5.22
CA TRP A 17 -12.28 -1.36 -3.89
C TRP A 17 -12.92 -2.30 -2.88
N ARG A 18 -12.14 -2.77 -1.92
CA ARG A 18 -12.66 -3.49 -0.76
C ARG A 18 -12.22 -2.75 0.52
N PRO A 19 -13.03 -2.75 1.57
CA PRO A 19 -12.59 -2.16 2.83
C PRO A 19 -11.47 -2.98 3.44
N SER A 20 -10.53 -2.29 4.09
CA SER A 20 -9.51 -2.95 4.90
C SER A 20 -10.18 -3.70 6.05
N SER A 21 -9.67 -4.88 6.37
CA SER A 21 -10.15 -5.66 7.53
C SER A 21 -9.61 -5.14 8.85
N VAL A 22 -8.64 -4.22 8.83
CA VAL A 22 -7.93 -3.79 10.04
C VAL A 22 -8.02 -2.30 10.33
N ALA A 23 -8.47 -1.49 9.36
CA ALA A 23 -8.53 -0.04 9.54
C ALA A 23 -9.79 0.55 8.89
N ALA A 24 -10.61 1.24 9.69
CA ALA A 24 -11.77 1.97 9.17
C ALA A 24 -11.29 3.12 8.28
N GLY A 25 -12.02 3.37 7.18
CA GLY A 25 -11.68 4.44 6.24
C GLY A 25 -10.51 4.12 5.31
N VAL A 26 -10.01 2.91 5.32
CA VAL A 26 -8.96 2.44 4.42
C VAL A 26 -9.54 1.41 3.47
N PHE A 27 -9.28 1.59 2.17
CA PHE A 27 -9.77 0.71 1.11
C PHE A 27 -8.62 0.24 0.25
N VAL A 28 -8.76 -0.95 -0.30
CA VAL A 28 -7.69 -1.63 -1.02
C VAL A 28 -8.20 -2.20 -2.34
N LYS A 29 -7.40 -2.07 -3.39
CA LYS A 29 -7.56 -2.87 -4.60
C LYS A 29 -6.39 -3.86 -4.65
N ASP A 30 -6.70 -5.14 -4.77
CA ASP A 30 -5.67 -6.16 -4.95
C ASP A 30 -5.32 -6.23 -6.42
N ILE A 31 -4.11 -5.80 -6.78
CA ILE A 31 -3.68 -5.70 -8.17
C ILE A 31 -3.06 -7.01 -8.64
N ALA A 32 -2.10 -7.53 -7.90
CA ALA A 32 -1.41 -8.76 -8.28
C ALA A 32 -0.84 -9.46 -7.05
N VAL A 33 -0.85 -10.78 -7.10
CA VAL A 33 -0.26 -11.64 -6.08
C VAL A 33 0.57 -12.68 -6.79
N THR A 34 1.83 -12.81 -6.39
CA THR A 34 2.74 -13.84 -6.88
C THR A 34 3.53 -14.41 -5.71
N ASP A 35 4.34 -15.42 -5.97
CA ASP A 35 5.25 -15.95 -4.94
C ASP A 35 6.29 -14.90 -4.51
N GLY A 36 6.58 -13.94 -5.37
CA GLY A 36 7.55 -12.87 -5.09
C GLY A 36 6.98 -11.69 -4.31
N GLY A 37 5.67 -11.62 -4.13
CA GLY A 37 5.04 -10.53 -3.38
C GLY A 37 3.68 -10.12 -3.89
N GLU A 38 3.19 -9.02 -3.36
CA GLU A 38 1.87 -8.47 -3.67
C GLU A 38 1.97 -7.01 -4.07
N MET A 39 1.10 -6.60 -4.98
CA MET A 39 0.92 -5.21 -5.36
C MET A 39 -0.52 -4.81 -5.11
N GLN A 40 -0.70 -3.69 -4.42
CA GLN A 40 -2.00 -3.16 -4.05
C GLN A 40 -2.08 -1.68 -4.32
N LEU A 41 -3.29 -1.19 -4.58
CA LEU A 41 -3.62 0.23 -4.51
C LEU A 41 -4.37 0.45 -3.21
N VAL A 42 -3.95 1.45 -2.44
CA VAL A 42 -4.53 1.74 -1.12
C VAL A 42 -5.05 3.16 -1.11
N ARG A 43 -6.24 3.34 -0.56
CA ARG A 43 -6.86 4.65 -0.38
C ARG A 43 -7.22 4.86 1.08
N PHE A 44 -6.79 5.99 1.63
CA PHE A 44 -7.22 6.48 2.95
C PHE A 44 -8.24 7.57 2.75
N GLU A 45 -9.37 7.47 3.41
CA GLU A 45 -10.28 8.59 3.55
C GLU A 45 -9.68 9.67 4.45
N PRO A 46 -10.13 10.93 4.35
CA PRO A 46 -9.66 11.98 5.26
C PRO A 46 -9.85 11.55 6.72
N GLY A 47 -8.78 11.66 7.50
CA GLY A 47 -8.78 11.30 8.90
C GLY A 47 -8.54 9.82 9.20
N ALA A 48 -8.43 8.98 8.18
CA ALA A 48 -8.18 7.56 8.41
C ALA A 48 -6.79 7.31 8.99
N ARG A 49 -6.70 6.32 9.85
CA ARG A 49 -5.48 5.96 10.56
C ARG A 49 -5.31 4.45 10.55
N PHE A 50 -4.10 4.00 10.28
CA PHE A 50 -3.77 2.59 10.34
C PHE A 50 -3.23 2.23 11.72
N PRO A 51 -3.62 1.09 12.29
CA PRO A 51 -3.13 0.70 13.62
C PRO A 51 -1.63 0.39 13.60
N VAL A 52 -1.01 0.48 14.77
CA VAL A 52 0.40 0.09 14.96
C VAL A 52 0.60 -1.33 14.44
N HIS A 53 1.61 -1.51 13.61
CA HIS A 53 1.91 -2.82 13.07
C HIS A 53 3.39 -2.98 12.76
N ARG A 54 3.83 -4.22 12.75
CA ARG A 54 5.18 -4.59 12.39
C ARG A 54 5.20 -5.17 10.98
N HIS A 55 6.16 -4.72 10.17
CA HIS A 55 6.38 -5.27 8.83
C HIS A 55 7.16 -6.58 8.93
N GLU A 56 6.54 -7.69 8.52
CA GLU A 56 7.22 -8.98 8.45
C GLU A 56 8.08 -9.09 7.21
N ARG A 57 7.76 -8.33 6.16
CA ARG A 57 8.45 -8.30 4.88
C ARG A 57 8.69 -6.86 4.45
N PRO A 58 9.69 -6.61 3.57
CA PRO A 58 9.89 -5.26 3.05
C PRO A 58 8.65 -4.76 2.31
N GLU A 59 8.31 -3.51 2.51
CA GLU A 59 7.13 -2.89 1.94
C GLU A 59 7.51 -1.58 1.27
N PHE A 60 7.20 -1.46 -0.02
CA PHE A 60 7.50 -0.30 -0.84
C PHE A 60 6.21 0.47 -1.11
N LEU A 61 6.28 1.79 -0.98
CA LEU A 61 5.12 2.65 -1.08
C LEU A 61 5.42 3.84 -1.99
N PHE A 62 4.48 4.18 -2.85
CA PHE A 62 4.59 5.34 -3.75
C PHE A 62 3.28 6.11 -3.76
N ILE A 63 3.34 7.40 -3.39
CA ILE A 63 2.15 8.25 -3.28
C ILE A 63 1.73 8.76 -4.66
N LEU A 64 0.47 8.52 -5.01
CA LEU A 64 -0.14 9.01 -6.26
C LEU A 64 -0.93 10.29 -6.04
N GLU A 65 -1.71 10.36 -4.96
CA GLU A 65 -2.60 11.48 -4.66
C GLU A 65 -2.66 11.73 -3.17
N GLY A 66 -2.90 12.99 -2.80
CA GLY A 66 -3.10 13.38 -1.41
C GLY A 66 -1.82 13.33 -0.59
N GLU A 67 -1.96 13.17 0.71
CA GLU A 67 -0.83 13.14 1.65
C GLU A 67 -0.97 12.00 2.64
N LEU A 68 0.14 11.32 2.89
CA LEU A 68 0.26 10.31 3.93
C LEU A 68 1.33 10.75 4.93
N VAL A 69 1.04 10.59 6.22
CA VAL A 69 2.03 10.76 7.28
C VAL A 69 2.51 9.37 7.71
N GLN A 70 3.81 9.14 7.61
CA GLN A 70 4.45 7.90 8.00
C GLN A 70 5.77 8.22 8.71
N ALA A 71 6.00 7.61 9.85
CA ALA A 71 7.19 7.85 10.68
C ALA A 71 7.41 9.36 10.95
N GLY A 72 6.33 10.09 11.19
CA GLY A 72 6.36 11.52 11.44
C GLY A 72 6.60 12.38 10.20
N ARG A 73 6.72 11.80 9.01
CA ARG A 73 6.97 12.54 7.79
C ARG A 73 5.72 12.63 6.93
N ARG A 74 5.40 13.84 6.52
CA ARG A 74 4.30 14.11 5.60
C ARG A 74 4.80 13.93 4.17
N MET A 75 4.15 13.04 3.42
CA MET A 75 4.54 12.70 2.06
C MET A 75 3.37 12.97 1.10
N GLY A 76 3.64 13.74 0.05
CA GLY A 76 2.68 14.03 -1.00
C GLY A 76 2.96 13.24 -2.29
N PRO A 77 2.27 13.59 -3.39
CA PRO A 77 2.45 12.88 -4.66
C PRO A 77 3.91 12.86 -5.12
N GLY A 78 4.36 11.70 -5.59
CA GLY A 78 5.73 11.50 -6.05
C GLY A 78 6.69 11.06 -4.95
N TRP A 79 6.30 11.13 -3.69
CA TRP A 79 7.11 10.58 -2.60
C TRP A 79 7.03 9.06 -2.57
N ALA A 80 8.13 8.45 -2.23
CA ALA A 80 8.23 7.01 -2.05
C ALA A 80 8.89 6.71 -0.72
N SER A 81 8.58 5.57 -0.14
CA SER A 81 9.25 5.07 1.05
C SER A 81 9.41 3.56 0.99
N VAL A 82 10.32 3.06 1.80
CA VAL A 82 10.48 1.63 2.02
C VAL A 82 10.55 1.38 3.52
N ALA A 83 9.73 0.42 3.97
CA ALA A 83 9.80 -0.10 5.32
C ALA A 83 10.43 -1.48 5.24
N GLU A 84 11.62 -1.65 5.80
CA GLU A 84 12.30 -2.92 5.82
C GLU A 84 11.64 -3.87 6.83
N ALA A 85 11.85 -5.17 6.65
CA ALA A 85 11.37 -6.18 7.58
C ALA A 85 11.81 -5.85 9.01
N GLY A 86 10.90 -5.97 9.96
CA GLY A 86 11.15 -5.63 11.35
C GLY A 86 10.82 -4.18 11.74
N THR A 87 10.57 -3.32 10.77
CA THR A 87 10.15 -1.94 11.03
C THR A 87 8.76 -1.92 11.66
N ILE A 88 8.57 -1.03 12.63
CA ILE A 88 7.27 -0.83 13.27
C ILE A 88 6.71 0.52 12.80
N ASP A 89 5.54 0.50 12.20
CA ASP A 89 4.77 1.70 11.87
C ASP A 89 3.82 2.02 13.02
N GLU A 90 4.07 3.14 13.68
CA GLU A 90 3.31 3.53 14.88
C GLU A 90 2.15 4.48 14.59
N ASP A 91 2.29 5.31 13.56
CA ASP A 91 1.32 6.38 13.31
C ASP A 91 1.21 6.69 11.82
N VAL A 92 0.61 5.75 11.09
CA VAL A 92 0.33 5.96 9.66
C VAL A 92 -1.07 6.50 9.53
N HIS A 93 -1.20 7.71 8.97
CA HIS A 93 -2.50 8.35 8.82
C HIS A 93 -2.50 9.35 7.67
N SER A 94 -3.68 9.74 7.24
CA SER A 94 -3.86 10.80 6.26
C SER A 94 -4.91 11.78 6.77
N GLU A 95 -4.56 13.05 6.86
CA GLU A 95 -5.50 14.09 7.28
C GLU A 95 -6.48 14.45 6.17
N THR A 96 -5.98 14.49 4.93
CA THR A 96 -6.77 14.95 3.78
C THR A 96 -7.22 13.83 2.85
N GLY A 97 -6.80 12.60 3.14
CA GLY A 97 -6.98 11.46 2.24
C GLY A 97 -5.82 11.30 1.30
N CYS A 98 -5.60 10.08 0.84
CA CYS A 98 -4.52 9.78 -0.10
C CYS A 98 -4.79 8.49 -0.85
N VAL A 99 -4.05 8.33 -1.95
CA VAL A 99 -3.98 7.08 -2.72
C VAL A 99 -2.52 6.76 -2.97
N PHE A 100 -2.12 5.54 -2.71
CA PHE A 100 -0.75 5.10 -2.96
C PHE A 100 -0.70 3.66 -3.45
N VAL A 101 0.40 3.36 -4.15
CA VAL A 101 0.74 1.98 -4.54
C VAL A 101 1.57 1.36 -3.42
N LEU A 102 1.23 0.15 -3.08
CA LEU A 102 1.92 -0.62 -2.06
C LEU A 102 2.42 -1.91 -2.67
N VAL A 103 3.72 -2.17 -2.55
CA VAL A 103 4.34 -3.41 -3.00
C VAL A 103 4.99 -4.07 -1.79
N ASP A 104 4.51 -5.27 -1.51
CA ASP A 104 4.97 -6.09 -0.41
C ASP A 104 5.77 -7.24 -1.01
N ARG A 105 7.03 -7.32 -0.68
CA ARG A 105 7.93 -8.34 -1.22
C ARG A 105 8.05 -9.52 -0.27
N ALA A 106 7.95 -10.70 -0.84
CA ALA A 106 8.14 -11.94 -0.09
C ALA A 106 9.61 -12.13 0.34
#